data_f1126751b82a8e5b2034b6013f80a136
#
_entry.id   f1126751b82a8e5b2034b6013f80a136
#
_cell.length_a   1.000
_cell.length_b   1.000
_cell.length_c   1.000
_cell.angle_alpha   90.00
_cell.angle_beta   90.00
_cell.angle_gamma   90.00
#
_symmetry.space_group_name_H-M   'P 1'
#
loop_
_entity.id
_entity.type
_entity.pdbx_description
1 polymer ?
#
loop_
_entity_poly.entity_id
_entity_poly.type
_entity_poly.pdbx_seq_one_letter_code
_entity_poly.pdbx_strand_id
1 'polypeptide(L)'
;LEVDVHRLDHAGTAQDDVVRICRAGVERGREQGFDLVVLDTGGRLHVDDELMNELVAVKSAVQPNEVLLVADAMTGQDAVTMATQFDQRVGLSGIILTKVEGDARGGALLSIRAVTGKPIKFLGVGEKLDALELFHPDRMASRILGMGDVLTLIEKAQETFTREQAEEAQQRLTSDTFTLEDFRSQLGQVNKLGSLEQILGMLPGGQKLKDAMAGQVPERELQRVMAMIDSMTLRERRDHTVINGSRKKRIARGSGTNVTEVNRLIKQFLSARKIAKAMTGTGGRRQLAQLLRSM
;
A
#
# COMPACT_ATOMS: atom_id res chain seq x y z
N LEU A 1 18.41 -8.91 -2.79
CA LEU A 1 19.24 -7.71 -2.75
C LEU A 1 20.23 -7.88 -1.61
N GLU A 2 21.51 -8.02 -1.94
CA GLU A 2 22.60 -8.00 -0.96
C GLU A 2 22.92 -6.51 -0.71
N VAL A 3 22.69 -6.04 0.52
CA VAL A 3 22.96 -4.66 0.91
C VAL A 3 24.16 -4.67 1.84
N ASP A 4 25.30 -4.15 1.39
CA ASP A 4 26.44 -3.89 2.27
C ASP A 4 26.27 -2.51 2.90
N VAL A 5 26.17 -2.44 4.25
CA VAL A 5 26.01 -1.20 4.99
C VAL A 5 27.37 -0.76 5.54
N HIS A 6 27.94 0.26 4.92
CA HIS A 6 29.13 0.93 5.44
C HIS A 6 28.73 2.01 6.44
N ARG A 7 28.76 1.69 7.72
CA ARG A 7 28.42 2.59 8.81
C ARG A 7 29.69 3.05 9.53
N LEU A 8 29.82 4.34 9.70
CA LEU A 8 30.85 4.90 10.55
C LEU A 8 30.17 5.51 11.77
N ASP A 9 30.47 4.97 12.96
CA ASP A 9 29.95 5.50 14.20
C ASP A 9 30.67 6.79 14.55
N HIS A 10 29.93 7.90 14.59
CA HIS A 10 30.51 9.22 14.88
C HIS A 10 29.77 9.94 16.00
N ALA A 11 30.46 10.09 17.11
CA ALA A 11 30.16 11.11 18.10
C ALA A 11 31.12 12.30 17.83
N GLY A 12 30.60 13.42 17.29
CA GLY A 12 31.32 14.69 17.22
C GLY A 12 32.33 14.85 16.09
N THR A 13 31.92 14.55 14.86
CA THR A 13 32.81 14.64 13.68
C THR A 13 32.83 16.04 13.06
N ALA A 14 34.02 16.50 12.68
CA ALA A 14 34.20 17.69 11.86
C ALA A 14 33.68 17.45 10.43
N GLN A 15 33.22 18.50 9.74
CA GLN A 15 32.72 18.46 8.35
C GLN A 15 33.63 17.70 7.38
N ASP A 16 34.96 17.84 7.53
CA ASP A 16 35.95 17.14 6.70
C ASP A 16 35.88 15.59 6.86
N ASP A 17 35.48 15.13 8.03
CA ASP A 17 35.32 13.69 8.28
C ASP A 17 34.14 13.11 7.54
N VAL A 18 33.00 13.82 7.45
CA VAL A 18 31.81 13.38 6.72
C VAL A 18 32.10 13.26 5.22
N VAL A 19 32.79 14.25 4.65
CA VAL A 19 33.21 14.23 3.24
C VAL A 19 34.12 13.05 2.97
N ARG A 20 35.10 12.77 3.83
CA ARG A 20 36.05 11.66 3.69
C ARG A 20 35.32 10.31 3.74
N ILE A 21 34.34 10.19 4.66
CA ILE A 21 33.50 9.00 4.80
C ILE A 21 32.69 8.72 3.53
N CYS A 22 32.02 9.75 3.01
CA CYS A 22 31.22 9.62 1.80
C CYS A 22 32.07 9.22 0.58
N ARG A 23 33.27 9.81 0.44
CA ARG A 23 34.22 9.41 -0.61
C ARG A 23 34.66 7.95 -0.50
N ALA A 24 35.07 7.54 0.71
CA ALA A 24 35.49 6.17 0.97
C ALA A 24 34.35 5.17 0.68
N GLY A 25 33.10 5.51 1.03
CA GLY A 25 31.93 4.70 0.70
C GLY A 25 31.72 4.54 -0.81
N VAL A 26 31.85 5.62 -1.57
CA VAL A 26 31.72 5.58 -3.04
C VAL A 26 32.86 4.78 -3.68
N GLU A 27 34.12 4.97 -3.24
CA GLU A 27 35.26 4.22 -3.72
C GLU A 27 35.09 2.73 -3.44
N ARG A 28 34.73 2.36 -2.22
CA ARG A 28 34.46 0.97 -1.85
C ARG A 28 33.35 0.35 -2.70
N GLY A 29 32.25 1.10 -2.94
CA GLY A 29 31.18 0.63 -3.80
C GLY A 29 31.64 0.33 -5.23
N ARG A 30 32.53 1.19 -5.79
CA ARG A 30 33.13 0.97 -7.11
C ARG A 30 34.08 -0.23 -7.14
N GLU A 31 34.95 -0.37 -6.12
CA GLU A 31 35.89 -1.49 -6.00
C GLU A 31 35.17 -2.84 -5.87
N GLN A 32 34.06 -2.87 -5.18
CA GLN A 32 33.27 -4.08 -4.97
C GLN A 32 32.26 -4.36 -6.09
N GLY A 33 32.12 -3.47 -7.07
CA GLY A 33 31.25 -3.66 -8.23
C GLY A 33 29.75 -3.52 -7.92
N PHE A 34 29.39 -2.70 -6.93
CA PHE A 34 27.98 -2.39 -6.66
C PHE A 34 27.37 -1.50 -7.75
N ASP A 35 26.15 -1.84 -8.18
CA ASP A 35 25.41 -1.07 -9.19
C ASP A 35 24.91 0.27 -8.66
N LEU A 36 24.67 0.36 -7.34
CA LEU A 36 24.11 1.53 -6.68
C LEU A 36 24.80 1.78 -5.34
N VAL A 37 25.19 3.02 -5.12
CA VAL A 37 25.67 3.50 -3.81
C VAL A 37 24.72 4.58 -3.32
N VAL A 38 24.13 4.38 -2.14
CA VAL A 38 23.23 5.34 -1.49
C VAL A 38 23.97 5.97 -0.32
N LEU A 39 24.08 7.29 -0.33
CA LEU A 39 24.59 8.07 0.80
C LEU A 39 23.40 8.59 1.60
N ASP A 40 23.15 7.98 2.76
CA ASP A 40 22.13 8.41 3.68
C ASP A 40 22.68 9.50 4.62
N THR A 41 22.06 10.67 4.60
CA THR A 41 22.46 11.82 5.41
C THR A 41 21.53 11.98 6.59
N GLY A 42 22.05 12.52 7.70
CA GLY A 42 21.26 12.68 8.93
C GLY A 42 19.98 13.51 8.70
N GLY A 43 18.84 12.94 9.05
CA GLY A 43 17.56 13.65 9.03
C GLY A 43 17.49 14.65 10.19
N ARG A 44 17.24 15.94 9.88
CA ARG A 44 16.95 16.96 10.87
C ARG A 44 15.62 17.65 10.55
N LEU A 45 14.89 18.01 11.58
CA LEU A 45 13.59 18.68 11.44
C LEU A 45 13.71 20.14 11.00
N HIS A 46 14.88 20.73 11.16
CA HIS A 46 15.15 22.12 10.80
C HIS A 46 16.36 22.20 9.88
N VAL A 47 16.22 23.07 8.89
CA VAL A 47 17.31 23.42 7.97
C VAL A 47 18.23 24.38 8.71
N ASP A 48 19.42 23.91 9.08
CA ASP A 48 20.47 24.75 9.64
C ASP A 48 21.60 24.97 8.61
N ASP A 49 22.35 26.06 8.81
CA ASP A 49 23.41 26.44 7.90
C ASP A 49 24.57 25.45 7.89
N GLU A 50 24.87 24.82 9.02
CA GLU A 50 25.95 23.85 9.16
C GLU A 50 25.66 22.61 8.35
N LEU A 51 24.45 22.04 8.49
CA LEU A 51 24.00 20.90 7.70
C LEU A 51 24.03 21.19 6.19
N MET A 52 23.56 22.39 5.79
CA MET A 52 23.55 22.76 4.38
C MET A 52 24.94 22.87 3.81
N ASN A 53 25.89 23.43 4.54
CA ASN A 53 27.28 23.52 4.11
C ASN A 53 27.93 22.13 4.02
N GLU A 54 27.63 21.22 4.95
CA GLU A 54 28.07 19.84 4.91
C GLU A 54 27.57 19.13 3.65
N LEU A 55 26.25 19.22 3.36
CA LEU A 55 25.66 18.60 2.16
C LEU A 55 26.27 19.16 0.86
N VAL A 56 26.51 20.46 0.78
CA VAL A 56 27.18 21.08 -0.37
C VAL A 56 28.60 20.55 -0.53
N ALA A 57 29.35 20.41 0.57
CA ALA A 57 30.70 19.87 0.55
C ALA A 57 30.71 18.40 0.11
N VAL A 58 29.82 17.56 0.65
CA VAL A 58 29.66 16.17 0.25
C VAL A 58 29.31 16.08 -1.24
N LYS A 59 28.28 16.81 -1.71
CA LYS A 59 27.88 16.83 -3.11
C LYS A 59 29.05 17.19 -4.04
N SER A 60 29.79 18.22 -3.68
CA SER A 60 30.96 18.68 -4.47
C SER A 60 32.05 17.61 -4.51
N ALA A 61 32.23 16.87 -3.42
CA ALA A 61 33.31 15.88 -3.28
C ALA A 61 32.99 14.55 -4.00
N VAL A 62 31.74 14.10 -4.01
CA VAL A 62 31.36 12.78 -4.57
C VAL A 62 30.68 12.88 -5.93
N GLN A 63 30.17 14.06 -6.30
CA GLN A 63 29.47 14.34 -7.55
C GLN A 63 28.40 13.28 -7.86
N PRO A 64 27.34 13.16 -7.01
CA PRO A 64 26.35 12.12 -7.14
C PRO A 64 25.53 12.30 -8.43
N ASN A 65 25.05 11.21 -9.03
CA ASN A 65 24.15 11.24 -10.16
C ASN A 65 22.80 11.85 -9.78
N GLU A 66 22.35 11.59 -8.55
CA GLU A 66 21.06 12.01 -8.03
C GLU A 66 21.20 12.61 -6.62
N VAL A 67 20.47 13.69 -6.40
CA VAL A 67 20.27 14.29 -5.07
C VAL A 67 18.79 14.34 -4.82
N LEU A 68 18.31 13.46 -3.94
CA LEU A 68 16.90 13.28 -3.67
C LEU A 68 16.55 13.81 -2.27
N LEU A 69 15.57 14.69 -2.20
CA LEU A 69 14.97 15.10 -0.92
C LEU A 69 13.84 14.14 -0.55
N VAL A 70 13.89 13.60 0.66
CA VAL A 70 12.76 12.86 1.24
C VAL A 70 11.94 13.83 2.09
N ALA A 71 10.69 14.07 1.70
CA ALA A 71 9.79 15.00 2.38
C ALA A 71 8.48 14.31 2.79
N ASP A 72 7.96 14.69 3.95
CA ASP A 72 6.67 14.22 4.46
C ASP A 72 5.54 15.09 3.90
N ALA A 73 4.63 14.50 3.11
CA ALA A 73 3.51 15.22 2.50
C ALA A 73 2.53 15.80 3.54
N MET A 74 2.46 15.22 4.75
CA MET A 74 1.58 15.69 5.81
C MET A 74 2.02 16.99 6.46
N THR A 75 3.29 17.40 6.30
CA THR A 75 3.80 18.68 6.86
C THR A 75 3.37 19.89 6.03
N GLY A 76 2.72 19.67 4.88
CA GLY A 76 2.11 20.74 4.09
C GLY A 76 3.10 21.82 3.64
N GLN A 77 2.92 23.07 4.08
CA GLN A 77 3.78 24.19 3.67
C GLN A 77 5.22 24.09 4.17
N ASP A 78 5.48 23.39 5.28
CA ASP A 78 6.83 23.18 5.78
C ASP A 78 7.64 22.30 4.79
N ALA A 79 7.00 21.29 4.17
CA ALA A 79 7.62 20.50 3.12
C ALA A 79 8.01 21.36 1.90
N VAL A 80 7.15 22.31 1.51
CA VAL A 80 7.42 23.24 0.40
C VAL A 80 8.60 24.15 0.70
N THR A 81 8.61 24.73 1.91
CA THR A 81 9.68 25.61 2.38
C THR A 81 11.01 24.87 2.44
N MET A 82 11.00 23.68 3.03
CA MET A 82 12.18 22.80 3.09
C MET A 82 12.70 22.46 1.70
N ALA A 83 11.83 22.00 0.79
CA ALA A 83 12.23 21.64 -0.57
C ALA A 83 12.84 22.85 -1.31
N THR A 84 12.29 24.04 -1.12
CA THR A 84 12.81 25.26 -1.73
C THR A 84 14.22 25.60 -1.22
N GLN A 85 14.44 25.54 0.10
CA GLN A 85 15.73 25.84 0.72
C GLN A 85 16.81 24.81 0.30
N PHE A 86 16.48 23.52 0.31
CA PHE A 86 17.38 22.45 -0.16
C PHE A 86 17.73 22.61 -1.63
N ASP A 87 16.75 22.95 -2.47
CA ASP A 87 17.03 23.15 -3.90
C ASP A 87 17.91 24.35 -4.16
N GLN A 88 17.67 25.47 -3.48
CA GLN A 88 18.48 26.68 -3.64
C GLN A 88 19.93 26.50 -3.19
N ARG A 89 20.17 25.74 -2.12
CA ARG A 89 21.51 25.61 -1.53
C ARG A 89 22.28 24.41 -2.05
N VAL A 90 21.62 23.26 -2.13
CA VAL A 90 22.26 21.98 -2.52
C VAL A 90 22.00 21.67 -3.99
N GLY A 91 20.83 22.06 -4.51
CA GLY A 91 20.41 21.74 -5.88
C GLY A 91 19.92 20.29 -5.98
N LEU A 92 18.63 20.12 -5.95
CA LEU A 92 17.96 18.81 -6.00
C LEU A 92 17.82 18.32 -7.46
N SER A 93 17.87 17.00 -7.65
CA SER A 93 17.51 16.35 -8.92
C SER A 93 16.11 15.76 -8.91
N GLY A 94 15.55 15.53 -7.73
CA GLY A 94 14.21 14.99 -7.55
C GLY A 94 13.80 14.92 -6.08
N ILE A 95 12.55 14.51 -5.87
CA ILE A 95 11.93 14.48 -4.55
C ILE A 95 11.23 13.13 -4.38
N ILE A 96 11.33 12.58 -3.18
CA ILE A 96 10.57 11.44 -2.69
C ILE A 96 9.55 11.97 -1.69
N LEU A 97 8.26 11.72 -1.91
CA LEU A 97 7.22 12.10 -0.96
C LEU A 97 6.76 10.88 -0.18
N THR A 98 6.72 11.02 1.13
CA THR A 98 6.19 10.00 2.05
C THR A 98 4.85 10.42 2.62
N LYS A 99 4.10 9.45 3.17
CA LYS A 99 2.79 9.66 3.84
C LYS A 99 1.75 10.37 2.96
N VAL A 100 1.78 10.09 1.66
CA VAL A 100 0.87 10.69 0.68
C VAL A 100 -0.61 10.32 0.88
N GLU A 101 -0.89 9.30 1.70
CA GLU A 101 -2.27 8.93 2.08
C GLU A 101 -2.96 10.06 2.88
N GLY A 102 -2.19 10.82 3.65
CA GLY A 102 -2.69 11.98 4.41
C GLY A 102 -2.93 13.22 3.55
N ASP A 103 -2.32 13.30 2.36
CA ASP A 103 -2.49 14.39 1.40
C ASP A 103 -3.47 14.00 0.28
N ALA A 104 -4.72 13.71 0.65
CA ALA A 104 -5.75 13.22 -0.26
C ALA A 104 -5.99 14.13 -1.47
N ARG A 105 -5.66 15.42 -1.38
CA ARG A 105 -5.81 16.42 -2.45
C ARG A 105 -4.51 16.72 -3.20
N GLY A 106 -3.40 16.07 -2.83
CA GLY A 106 -2.09 16.30 -3.42
C GLY A 106 -1.55 17.73 -3.24
N GLY A 107 -1.94 18.41 -2.17
CA GLY A 107 -1.60 19.82 -1.94
C GLY A 107 -0.11 20.04 -1.80
N ALA A 108 0.57 19.24 -0.98
CA ALA A 108 2.02 19.31 -0.80
C ALA A 108 2.75 18.97 -2.12
N LEU A 109 2.32 17.89 -2.80
CA LEU A 109 2.90 17.44 -4.06
C LEU A 109 2.85 18.53 -5.14
N LEU A 110 1.66 19.11 -5.37
CA LEU A 110 1.47 20.14 -6.38
C LEU A 110 2.26 21.41 -6.05
N SER A 111 2.25 21.83 -4.77
CA SER A 111 2.95 23.03 -4.31
C SER A 111 4.46 22.87 -4.43
N ILE A 112 5.03 21.75 -3.98
CA ILE A 112 6.46 21.45 -4.09
C ILE A 112 6.89 21.48 -5.57
N ARG A 113 6.14 20.79 -6.44
CA ARG A 113 6.43 20.76 -7.87
C ARG A 113 6.36 22.15 -8.52
N ALA A 114 5.34 22.94 -8.17
CA ALA A 114 5.15 24.28 -8.71
C ALA A 114 6.25 25.25 -8.28
N VAL A 115 6.67 25.19 -7.01
CA VAL A 115 7.66 26.13 -6.46
C VAL A 115 9.09 25.75 -6.82
N THR A 116 9.45 24.46 -6.72
CA THR A 116 10.83 24.02 -7.00
C THR A 116 11.11 23.69 -8.47
N GLY A 117 10.08 23.38 -9.24
CA GLY A 117 10.22 22.85 -10.59
C GLY A 117 10.83 21.44 -10.66
N LYS A 118 11.16 20.81 -9.49
CA LYS A 118 11.80 19.49 -9.46
C LYS A 118 10.79 18.36 -9.58
N PRO A 119 11.14 17.27 -10.28
CA PRO A 119 10.25 16.13 -10.42
C PRO A 119 10.09 15.40 -9.10
N ILE A 120 8.85 14.97 -8.80
CA ILE A 120 8.63 13.90 -7.84
C ILE A 120 9.02 12.60 -8.54
N LYS A 121 9.90 11.80 -7.96
CA LYS A 121 10.39 10.55 -8.55
C LYS A 121 9.76 9.33 -7.93
N PHE A 122 9.58 9.34 -6.61
CA PHE A 122 9.05 8.20 -5.87
C PHE A 122 8.03 8.66 -4.83
N LEU A 123 7.16 7.72 -4.46
CA LEU A 123 6.22 7.82 -3.36
C LEU A 123 6.50 6.74 -2.32
N GLY A 124 6.63 7.12 -1.06
CA GLY A 124 6.63 6.20 0.07
C GLY A 124 5.20 6.01 0.56
N VAL A 125 4.62 4.84 0.29
CA VAL A 125 3.23 4.48 0.62
C VAL A 125 3.12 3.56 1.83
N GLY A 126 4.21 3.36 2.57
CA GLY A 126 4.26 2.53 3.75
C GLY A 126 5.66 2.41 4.33
N GLU A 127 5.86 1.52 5.30
CA GLU A 127 7.13 1.37 6.03
C GLU A 127 8.01 0.22 5.51
N LYS A 128 7.51 -0.60 4.61
CA LYS A 128 8.25 -1.75 4.05
C LYS A 128 9.04 -1.34 2.81
N LEU A 129 10.04 -2.14 2.46
CA LEU A 129 10.87 -1.89 1.26
C LEU A 129 10.08 -1.92 -0.05
N ASP A 130 9.05 -2.73 -0.12
CA ASP A 130 8.11 -2.84 -1.24
C ASP A 130 7.09 -1.68 -1.31
N ALA A 131 7.09 -0.81 -0.31
CA ALA A 131 6.22 0.36 -0.24
C ALA A 131 6.84 1.64 -0.87
N LEU A 132 7.97 1.53 -1.58
CA LEU A 132 8.53 2.60 -2.39
C LEU A 132 8.07 2.41 -3.84
N GLU A 133 7.19 3.28 -4.31
CA GLU A 133 6.60 3.22 -5.65
C GLU A 133 7.14 4.33 -6.55
N LEU A 134 7.27 4.05 -7.86
CA LEU A 134 7.56 5.09 -8.84
C LEU A 134 6.40 6.10 -8.91
N PHE A 135 6.73 7.37 -9.10
CA PHE A 135 5.72 8.39 -9.26
C PHE A 135 5.12 8.36 -10.67
N HIS A 136 3.81 8.16 -10.76
CA HIS A 136 3.03 8.20 -12.00
C HIS A 136 2.11 9.43 -12.01
N PRO A 137 2.42 10.50 -12.77
CA PRO A 137 1.64 11.75 -12.76
C PRO A 137 0.17 11.55 -13.09
N ASP A 138 -0.14 10.72 -14.09
CA ASP A 138 -1.51 10.49 -14.55
C ASP A 138 -2.37 9.79 -13.48
N ARG A 139 -1.78 8.83 -12.73
CA ARG A 139 -2.46 8.15 -11.63
C ARG A 139 -2.72 9.10 -10.48
N MET A 140 -1.72 9.94 -10.16
CA MET A 140 -1.88 10.94 -9.11
C MET A 140 -2.93 11.99 -9.48
N ALA A 141 -2.94 12.45 -10.72
CA ALA A 141 -3.97 13.36 -11.22
C ALA A 141 -5.38 12.74 -11.10
N SER A 142 -5.55 11.50 -11.52
CA SER A 142 -6.81 10.76 -11.39
C SER A 142 -7.25 10.63 -9.94
N ARG A 143 -6.31 10.36 -9.02
CA ARG A 143 -6.56 10.27 -7.58
C ARG A 143 -7.01 11.62 -7.00
N ILE A 144 -6.33 12.72 -7.33
CA ILE A 144 -6.67 14.08 -6.90
C ILE A 144 -8.06 14.49 -7.39
N LEU A 145 -8.42 14.12 -8.63
CA LEU A 145 -9.73 14.39 -9.22
C LEU A 145 -10.86 13.47 -8.70
N GLY A 146 -10.54 12.54 -7.80
CA GLY A 146 -11.52 11.59 -7.24
C GLY A 146 -11.96 10.51 -8.23
N MET A 147 -11.24 10.34 -9.33
CA MET A 147 -11.50 9.29 -10.35
C MET A 147 -10.99 7.91 -9.92
N GLY A 148 -10.28 7.82 -8.78
CA GLY A 148 -9.64 6.61 -8.31
C GLY A 148 -8.36 6.25 -9.06
N ASP A 149 -7.72 5.18 -8.65
CA ASP A 149 -6.52 4.64 -9.30
C ASP A 149 -6.76 3.19 -9.73
N VAL A 150 -7.64 3.03 -10.71
CA VAL A 150 -8.05 1.72 -11.24
C VAL A 150 -6.87 0.98 -11.89
N LEU A 151 -5.90 1.69 -12.47
CA LEU A 151 -4.72 1.08 -13.11
C LEU A 151 -3.83 0.38 -12.08
N THR A 152 -3.52 1.05 -10.97
CA THR A 152 -2.77 0.41 -9.86
C THR A 152 -3.51 -0.80 -9.30
N LEU A 153 -4.83 -0.75 -9.19
CA LEU A 153 -5.62 -1.89 -8.75
C LEU A 153 -5.52 -3.06 -9.73
N ILE A 154 -5.57 -2.79 -11.03
CA ILE A 154 -5.42 -3.82 -12.08
C ILE A 154 -4.02 -4.42 -12.03
N GLU A 155 -2.97 -3.62 -11.91
CA GLU A 155 -1.59 -4.10 -11.82
C GLU A 155 -1.37 -4.97 -10.57
N LYS A 156 -1.78 -4.50 -9.40
CA LYS A 156 -1.71 -5.29 -8.16
C LYS A 156 -2.50 -6.60 -8.26
N ALA A 157 -3.64 -6.58 -8.95
CA ALA A 157 -4.39 -7.79 -9.21
C ALA A 157 -3.64 -8.74 -10.15
N GLN A 158 -2.99 -8.22 -11.21
CA GLN A 158 -2.20 -9.03 -12.14
C GLN A 158 -0.94 -9.61 -11.49
N GLU A 159 -0.28 -8.88 -10.59
CA GLU A 159 0.88 -9.38 -9.83
C GLU A 159 0.47 -10.45 -8.82
N THR A 160 -0.71 -10.32 -8.23
CA THR A 160 -1.19 -11.22 -7.17
C THR A 160 -1.85 -12.48 -7.72
N PHE A 161 -2.45 -12.40 -8.92
CA PHE A 161 -3.19 -13.50 -9.53
C PHE A 161 -2.62 -13.85 -10.89
N THR A 162 -2.29 -15.14 -11.09
CA THR A 162 -2.10 -15.64 -12.44
C THR A 162 -3.47 -15.71 -13.15
N ARG A 163 -3.46 -15.59 -14.47
CA ARG A 163 -4.67 -15.69 -15.29
C ARG A 163 -5.43 -16.99 -15.03
N GLU A 164 -4.71 -18.09 -14.85
CA GLU A 164 -5.26 -19.40 -14.52
C GLU A 164 -5.97 -19.40 -13.15
N GLN A 165 -5.39 -18.76 -12.14
CA GLN A 165 -6.01 -18.62 -10.81
C GLN A 165 -7.28 -17.77 -10.85
N ALA A 166 -7.31 -16.72 -11.68
CA ALA A 166 -8.49 -15.91 -11.87
C ALA A 166 -9.62 -16.69 -12.60
N GLU A 167 -9.28 -17.47 -13.62
CA GLU A 167 -10.22 -18.33 -14.35
C GLU A 167 -10.75 -19.46 -13.47
N GLU A 168 -9.90 -20.11 -12.65
CA GLU A 168 -10.33 -21.11 -11.67
C GLU A 168 -11.24 -20.51 -10.59
N ALA A 169 -10.91 -19.34 -10.06
CA ALA A 169 -11.74 -18.66 -9.07
C ALA A 169 -13.11 -18.32 -9.65
N GLN A 170 -13.14 -17.84 -10.89
CA GLN A 170 -14.38 -17.58 -11.60
C GLN A 170 -15.21 -18.86 -11.81
N GLN A 171 -14.60 -19.96 -12.24
CA GLN A 171 -15.28 -21.25 -12.43
C GLN A 171 -15.83 -21.79 -11.10
N ARG A 172 -15.09 -21.68 -10.00
CA ARG A 172 -15.53 -22.11 -8.66
C ARG A 172 -16.67 -21.27 -8.12
N LEU A 173 -16.64 -19.93 -8.34
CA LEU A 173 -17.74 -19.02 -7.98
C LEU A 173 -19.04 -19.34 -8.73
N THR A 174 -18.91 -19.81 -9.98
CA THR A 174 -20.04 -20.10 -10.87
C THR A 174 -20.62 -21.49 -10.68
N SER A 175 -19.87 -22.38 -10.03
CA SER A 175 -20.32 -23.75 -9.76
C SER A 175 -21.26 -23.81 -8.54
N ASP A 176 -22.20 -24.74 -8.57
CA ASP A 176 -23.07 -25.04 -7.40
C ASP A 176 -22.29 -25.57 -6.18
N THR A 177 -20.97 -25.76 -6.35
CA THR A 177 -20.05 -26.32 -5.35
C THR A 177 -19.31 -25.27 -4.52
N PHE A 178 -19.66 -23.96 -4.61
CA PHE A 178 -19.02 -22.92 -3.81
C PHE A 178 -19.17 -23.20 -2.30
N THR A 179 -18.03 -23.39 -1.62
CA THR A 179 -17.94 -23.85 -0.22
C THR A 179 -17.39 -22.74 0.71
N LEU A 180 -17.45 -22.97 2.01
CA LEU A 180 -16.77 -22.08 2.98
C LEU A 180 -15.23 -22.13 2.84
N GLU A 181 -14.65 -23.21 2.33
CA GLU A 181 -13.23 -23.31 2.00
C GLU A 181 -12.86 -22.36 0.85
N ASP A 182 -13.68 -22.33 -0.21
CA ASP A 182 -13.50 -21.41 -1.33
C ASP A 182 -13.68 -19.95 -0.87
N PHE A 183 -14.67 -19.70 -0.03
CA PHE A 183 -14.92 -18.38 0.54
C PHE A 183 -13.72 -17.88 1.37
N ARG A 184 -13.13 -18.76 2.20
CA ARG A 184 -11.90 -18.46 2.95
C ARG A 184 -10.71 -18.14 2.02
N SER A 185 -10.52 -18.97 0.98
CA SER A 185 -9.45 -18.77 0.00
C SER A 185 -9.56 -17.39 -0.67
N GLN A 186 -10.76 -17.00 -1.07
CA GLN A 186 -11.01 -15.70 -1.69
C GLN A 186 -10.79 -14.53 -0.74
N LEU A 187 -11.24 -14.64 0.52
CA LEU A 187 -10.96 -13.62 1.54
C LEU A 187 -9.45 -13.47 1.77
N GLY A 188 -8.71 -14.59 1.79
CA GLY A 188 -7.24 -14.59 1.88
C GLY A 188 -6.57 -13.94 0.68
N GLN A 189 -7.13 -14.10 -0.52
CA GLN A 189 -6.63 -13.46 -1.75
C GLN A 189 -6.88 -11.95 -1.74
N VAL A 190 -8.07 -11.52 -1.33
CA VAL A 190 -8.37 -10.07 -1.17
C VAL A 190 -7.42 -9.42 -0.17
N ASN A 191 -7.08 -10.11 0.91
CA ASN A 191 -6.11 -9.59 1.90
C ASN A 191 -4.68 -9.44 1.35
N LYS A 192 -4.31 -10.20 0.31
CA LYS A 192 -3.01 -10.06 -0.39
C LYS A 192 -2.96 -8.83 -1.31
N LEU A 193 -4.09 -8.34 -1.79
CA LEU A 193 -4.16 -7.11 -2.61
C LEU A 193 -3.93 -5.82 -1.80
N GLY A 194 -3.86 -5.92 -0.49
CA GLY A 194 -3.72 -4.82 0.44
C GLY A 194 -4.92 -4.69 1.39
N SER A 195 -4.92 -3.67 2.23
CA SER A 195 -6.05 -3.43 3.13
C SER A 195 -7.31 -3.07 2.33
N LEU A 196 -8.49 -3.45 2.84
CA LEU A 196 -9.77 -3.08 2.21
C LEU A 196 -9.90 -1.56 2.03
N GLU A 197 -9.31 -0.79 2.94
CA GLU A 197 -9.27 0.68 2.87
C GLU A 197 -8.44 1.19 1.68
N GLN A 198 -7.32 0.52 1.39
CA GLN A 198 -6.49 0.82 0.22
C GLN A 198 -7.23 0.50 -1.08
N ILE A 199 -7.89 -0.67 -1.14
CA ILE A 199 -8.67 -1.09 -2.30
C ILE A 199 -9.84 -0.12 -2.55
N LEU A 200 -10.58 0.26 -1.50
CA LEU A 200 -11.66 1.25 -1.60
C LEU A 200 -11.16 2.62 -2.05
N GLY A 201 -9.97 3.05 -1.57
CA GLY A 201 -9.36 4.30 -1.99
C GLY A 201 -8.97 4.35 -3.47
N MET A 202 -8.75 3.20 -4.10
CA MET A 202 -8.43 3.09 -5.53
C MET A 202 -9.67 3.07 -6.45
N LEU A 203 -10.86 2.87 -5.89
CA LEU A 203 -12.10 2.84 -6.69
C LEU A 203 -12.68 4.25 -6.87
N PRO A 204 -13.29 4.56 -8.04
CA PRO A 204 -14.02 5.80 -8.25
C PRO A 204 -15.14 5.95 -7.21
N GLY A 205 -15.14 7.06 -6.46
CA GLY A 205 -16.12 7.29 -5.38
C GLY A 205 -15.87 6.47 -4.09
N GLY A 206 -14.80 5.69 -4.01
CA GLY A 206 -14.46 4.85 -2.87
C GLY A 206 -14.22 5.62 -1.58
N GLN A 207 -13.82 6.89 -1.67
CA GLN A 207 -13.67 7.77 -0.51
C GLN A 207 -15.00 7.94 0.25
N LYS A 208 -16.12 8.13 -0.47
CA LYS A 208 -17.45 8.22 0.16
C LYS A 208 -17.86 6.92 0.84
N LEU A 209 -17.47 5.77 0.26
CA LEU A 209 -17.68 4.45 0.86
C LEU A 209 -16.79 4.27 2.09
N LYS A 210 -15.54 4.71 2.04
CA LYS A 210 -14.62 4.70 3.19
C LYS A 210 -15.17 5.54 4.33
N ASP A 211 -15.64 6.75 4.07
CA ASP A 211 -16.23 7.64 5.08
C ASP A 211 -17.53 7.07 5.68
N ALA A 212 -18.34 6.42 4.86
CA ALA A 212 -19.56 5.72 5.33
C ALA A 212 -19.25 4.48 6.19
N MET A 213 -18.09 3.85 5.99
CA MET A 213 -17.60 2.71 6.76
C MET A 213 -16.68 3.12 7.93
N ALA A 214 -16.40 4.40 8.09
CA ALA A 214 -15.52 4.92 9.14
C ALA A 214 -16.03 4.54 10.53
N GLY A 215 -15.26 3.69 11.23
CA GLY A 215 -15.58 3.17 12.56
C GLY A 215 -15.87 1.68 12.64
N GLN A 216 -16.02 0.98 11.52
CA GLN A 216 -16.09 -0.49 11.49
C GLN A 216 -14.75 -1.02 10.96
N VAL A 217 -13.99 -1.70 11.81
CA VAL A 217 -12.62 -2.14 11.53
C VAL A 217 -12.64 -3.39 10.63
N PRO A 218 -12.48 -3.25 9.31
CA PRO A 218 -12.65 -4.37 8.38
C PRO A 218 -11.60 -5.48 8.58
N GLU A 219 -10.39 -5.12 8.95
CA GLU A 219 -9.28 -6.08 9.10
C GLU A 219 -9.48 -7.05 10.27
N ARG A 220 -9.92 -6.54 11.44
CA ARG A 220 -10.22 -7.40 12.59
C ARG A 220 -11.43 -8.30 12.34
N GLU A 221 -12.45 -7.79 11.63
CA GLU A 221 -13.59 -8.62 11.23
C GLU A 221 -13.19 -9.71 10.24
N LEU A 222 -12.33 -9.41 9.26
CA LEU A 222 -11.80 -10.37 8.32
C LEU A 222 -11.02 -11.48 9.03
N GLN A 223 -10.10 -11.11 9.93
CA GLN A 223 -9.36 -12.07 10.73
C GLN A 223 -10.27 -12.96 11.58
N ARG A 224 -11.33 -12.41 12.18
CA ARG A 224 -12.34 -13.18 12.93
C ARG A 224 -13.10 -14.14 12.03
N VAL A 225 -13.49 -13.71 10.84
CA VAL A 225 -14.15 -14.59 9.85
C VAL A 225 -13.24 -15.73 9.46
N MET A 226 -11.97 -15.46 9.16
CA MET A 226 -10.99 -16.50 8.84
C MET A 226 -10.79 -17.47 10.02
N ALA A 227 -10.64 -16.97 11.24
CA ALA A 227 -10.49 -17.79 12.45
C ALA A 227 -11.72 -18.70 12.69
N MET A 228 -12.94 -18.20 12.43
CA MET A 228 -14.15 -19.02 12.52
C MET A 228 -14.13 -20.17 11.50
N ILE A 229 -13.74 -19.91 10.25
CA ILE A 229 -13.65 -20.94 9.22
C ILE A 229 -12.52 -21.92 9.54
N ASP A 230 -11.39 -21.44 10.04
CA ASP A 230 -10.24 -22.28 10.44
C ASP A 230 -10.58 -23.22 11.62
N SER A 231 -11.50 -22.79 12.48
CA SER A 231 -12.02 -23.62 13.58
C SER A 231 -13.03 -24.70 13.13
N MET A 232 -13.42 -24.69 11.86
CA MET A 232 -14.30 -25.70 11.28
C MET A 232 -13.51 -26.91 10.81
N THR A 233 -14.11 -28.10 10.86
CA THR A 233 -13.59 -29.31 10.22
C THR A 233 -13.72 -29.21 8.70
N LEU A 234 -12.91 -29.99 7.95
CA LEU A 234 -13.00 -30.02 6.48
C LEU A 234 -14.41 -30.36 5.97
N ARG A 235 -15.14 -31.24 6.69
CA ARG A 235 -16.52 -31.57 6.35
C ARG A 235 -17.44 -30.36 6.52
N GLU A 236 -17.27 -29.58 7.58
CA GLU A 236 -18.08 -28.38 7.83
C GLU A 236 -17.77 -27.24 6.87
N ARG A 237 -16.51 -27.12 6.43
CA ARG A 237 -16.12 -26.14 5.41
C ARG A 237 -16.69 -26.48 4.04
N ARG A 238 -16.77 -27.77 3.70
CA ARG A 238 -17.32 -28.24 2.43
C ARG A 238 -18.85 -28.27 2.41
N ASP A 239 -19.47 -28.56 3.52
CA ASP A 239 -20.93 -28.63 3.68
C ASP A 239 -21.39 -27.88 4.93
N HIS A 240 -21.84 -26.66 4.71
CA HIS A 240 -22.34 -25.79 5.80
C HIS A 240 -23.65 -26.32 6.45
N THR A 241 -24.37 -27.23 5.78
CA THR A 241 -25.66 -27.75 6.29
C THR A 241 -25.48 -28.65 7.50
N VAL A 242 -24.28 -29.25 7.66
CA VAL A 242 -23.95 -30.10 8.81
C VAL A 242 -23.68 -29.29 10.10
N ILE A 243 -23.60 -27.94 10.01
CA ILE A 243 -23.26 -27.08 11.14
C ILE A 243 -24.52 -26.85 12.02
N ASN A 244 -24.71 -27.75 12.97
CA ASN A 244 -25.78 -27.67 13.99
C ASN A 244 -25.38 -26.83 15.22
N GLY A 245 -26.27 -26.69 16.19
CA GLY A 245 -26.08 -25.85 17.37
C GLY A 245 -24.85 -26.21 18.22
N SER A 246 -24.56 -27.51 18.41
CA SER A 246 -23.37 -27.97 19.15
C SER A 246 -22.07 -27.62 18.42
N ARG A 247 -22.06 -27.78 17.09
CA ARG A 247 -20.90 -27.43 16.25
C ARG A 247 -20.68 -25.91 16.22
N LYS A 248 -21.73 -25.09 16.14
CA LYS A 248 -21.62 -23.63 16.27
C LYS A 248 -20.97 -23.21 17.59
N LYS A 249 -21.34 -23.83 18.71
CA LYS A 249 -20.72 -23.58 20.03
C LYS A 249 -19.23 -23.95 20.04
N ARG A 250 -18.86 -25.07 19.42
CA ARG A 250 -17.47 -25.52 19.31
C ARG A 250 -16.65 -24.57 18.43
N ILE A 251 -17.17 -24.17 17.25
CA ILE A 251 -16.53 -23.24 16.32
C ILE A 251 -16.32 -21.90 17.02
N ALA A 252 -17.35 -21.36 17.69
CA ALA A 252 -17.28 -20.11 18.43
C ALA A 252 -16.19 -20.13 19.50
N ARG A 253 -16.10 -21.24 20.27
CA ARG A 253 -15.04 -21.40 21.29
C ARG A 253 -13.64 -21.47 20.66
N GLY A 254 -13.48 -22.21 19.57
CA GLY A 254 -12.18 -22.40 18.89
C GLY A 254 -11.66 -21.13 18.21
N SER A 255 -12.54 -20.24 17.78
CA SER A 255 -12.20 -18.98 17.11
C SER A 255 -12.16 -17.76 18.05
N GLY A 256 -12.44 -17.94 19.35
CA GLY A 256 -12.55 -16.80 20.28
C GLY A 256 -13.71 -15.86 19.98
N THR A 257 -14.78 -16.39 19.33
CA THR A 257 -15.98 -15.63 18.95
C THR A 257 -17.22 -16.17 19.68
N ASN A 258 -18.39 -15.69 19.32
CA ASN A 258 -19.66 -16.16 19.88
C ASN A 258 -20.56 -16.80 18.82
N VAL A 259 -21.61 -17.52 19.26
CA VAL A 259 -22.53 -18.24 18.37
C VAL A 259 -23.28 -17.30 17.42
N THR A 260 -23.52 -16.05 17.84
CA THR A 260 -24.18 -15.04 17.02
C THR A 260 -23.30 -14.65 15.82
N GLU A 261 -21.99 -14.50 16.05
CA GLU A 261 -21.03 -14.21 14.98
C GLU A 261 -20.91 -15.38 14.00
N VAL A 262 -20.88 -16.63 14.48
CA VAL A 262 -20.92 -17.81 13.60
C VAL A 262 -22.19 -17.85 12.76
N ASN A 263 -23.35 -17.52 13.32
CA ASN A 263 -24.61 -17.43 12.56
C ASN A 263 -24.55 -16.32 11.51
N ARG A 264 -23.97 -15.16 11.86
CA ARG A 264 -23.76 -14.04 10.94
C ARG A 264 -22.87 -14.44 9.77
N LEU A 265 -21.76 -15.12 10.04
CA LEU A 265 -20.87 -15.66 9.00
C LEU A 265 -21.60 -16.58 8.02
N ILE A 266 -22.34 -17.57 8.54
CA ILE A 266 -23.11 -18.51 7.69
C ILE A 266 -24.12 -17.73 6.82
N LYS A 267 -24.81 -16.75 7.40
CA LYS A 267 -25.75 -15.90 6.65
C LYS A 267 -25.06 -15.08 5.55
N GLN A 268 -23.90 -14.49 5.86
CA GLN A 268 -23.10 -13.73 4.89
C GLN A 268 -22.62 -14.64 3.76
N PHE A 269 -22.10 -15.83 4.08
CA PHE A 269 -21.69 -16.83 3.09
C PHE A 269 -22.84 -17.22 2.14
N LEU A 270 -24.03 -17.49 2.69
CA LEU A 270 -25.21 -17.84 1.88
C LEU A 270 -25.65 -16.68 0.98
N SER A 271 -25.56 -15.44 1.47
CA SER A 271 -25.85 -14.24 0.68
C SER A 271 -24.84 -14.07 -0.45
N ALA A 272 -23.55 -14.22 -0.15
CA ALA A 272 -22.48 -14.15 -1.17
C ALA A 272 -22.67 -15.24 -2.25
N ARG A 273 -22.97 -16.48 -1.86
CA ARG A 273 -23.27 -17.59 -2.78
C ARG A 273 -24.47 -17.28 -3.68
N LYS A 274 -25.52 -16.67 -3.11
CA LYS A 274 -26.72 -16.29 -3.88
C LYS A 274 -26.41 -15.19 -4.90
N ILE A 275 -25.63 -14.20 -4.55
CA ILE A 275 -25.18 -13.12 -5.44
C ILE A 275 -24.30 -13.69 -6.56
N ALA A 276 -23.31 -14.51 -6.22
CA ALA A 276 -22.44 -15.16 -7.18
C ALA A 276 -23.23 -15.98 -8.21
N LYS A 277 -24.23 -16.76 -7.76
CA LYS A 277 -25.12 -17.54 -8.65
C LYS A 277 -26.00 -16.63 -9.52
N ALA A 278 -26.46 -15.49 -9.00
CA ALA A 278 -27.26 -14.53 -9.76
C ALA A 278 -26.44 -13.85 -10.87
N MET A 279 -25.16 -13.59 -10.63
CA MET A 279 -24.27 -12.95 -11.61
C MET A 279 -23.91 -13.85 -12.80
N THR A 280 -24.01 -15.16 -12.68
CA THR A 280 -23.65 -16.16 -13.71
C THR A 280 -24.84 -16.64 -14.54
N GLY A 281 -26.07 -16.39 -14.07
CA GLY A 281 -27.29 -16.65 -14.85
C GLY A 281 -27.40 -15.69 -16.06
N THR A 282 -28.06 -16.17 -17.13
CA THR A 282 -28.30 -15.42 -18.38
C THR A 282 -28.94 -14.03 -18.23
N GLY A 283 -29.50 -13.73 -17.03
CA GLY A 283 -30.04 -12.42 -16.65
C GLY A 283 -29.08 -11.51 -15.87
N GLY A 284 -27.97 -12.04 -15.33
CA GLY A 284 -27.12 -11.31 -14.37
C GLY A 284 -26.37 -10.12 -14.98
N ARG A 285 -25.94 -10.23 -16.25
CA ARG A 285 -25.31 -9.11 -16.98
C ARG A 285 -26.23 -7.91 -17.17
N ARG A 286 -27.54 -8.13 -17.35
CA ARG A 286 -28.52 -7.04 -17.47
C ARG A 286 -28.84 -6.37 -16.13
N GLN A 287 -28.93 -7.15 -15.04
CA GLN A 287 -29.17 -6.61 -13.71
C GLN A 287 -27.96 -5.83 -13.17
N LEU A 288 -26.72 -6.27 -13.43
CA LEU A 288 -25.52 -5.55 -13.05
C LEU A 288 -25.42 -4.21 -13.80
N ALA A 289 -25.75 -4.19 -15.10
CA ALA A 289 -25.79 -2.95 -15.90
C ALA A 289 -26.89 -1.98 -15.43
N GLN A 290 -28.00 -2.47 -14.89
CA GLN A 290 -29.04 -1.65 -14.28
C GLN A 290 -28.65 -1.09 -12.92
N LEU A 291 -27.98 -1.89 -12.07
CA LEU A 291 -27.46 -1.45 -10.77
C LEU A 291 -26.35 -0.39 -10.93
N LEU A 292 -25.45 -0.56 -11.91
CA LEU A 292 -24.40 0.42 -12.22
C LEU A 292 -24.95 1.72 -12.86
N ARG A 293 -26.16 1.69 -13.46
CA ARG A 293 -26.82 2.89 -13.98
C ARG A 293 -27.66 3.63 -12.93
N SER A 294 -27.98 2.99 -11.81
CA SER A 294 -28.78 3.57 -10.71
C SER A 294 -27.92 4.11 -9.55
N MET A 295 -26.60 3.98 -9.64
CA MET A 295 -25.60 4.59 -8.76
C MET A 295 -24.91 5.77 -9.45
#